data_1ec88a3a7e1dbed561622444a130c39e
#
_entry.id   1ec88a3a7e1dbed561622444a130c39e
#
_cell.length_a   1.000
_cell.length_b   1.000
_cell.length_c   1.000
_cell.angle_alpha   90.00
_cell.angle_beta   90.00
_cell.angle_gamma   90.00
#
_symmetry.space_group_name_H-M   'P 1'
#
loop_
_entity.id
_entity.type
_entity.pdbx_description
1 polymer ?
#
loop_
_entity_poly.entity_id
_entity_poly.type
_entity_poly.pdbx_seq_one_letter_code
_entity_poly.pdbx_strand_id
1 'polypeptide(L)'
;MGVQLPELQFTPLEDIPGRVSIARKTFLEHKTRDVEFRLVQLRKLYWAIKDHEEEIVEACAQDLHKPRFEAEVAESGWLLNDIVFTTRNLHKWVKDEKAPDIDLSFKFMSPKIRKDPLGTVLVIGAFNFPFQLTLGPVIGAIAAGNTVIIKPSENAPRSAAVMQKICEAALDPSCYPVVQGGVSETQALLAERWDKIFFTGGATVGRIIAKAAAPHLTPVVLELGGINPAIVTKNADPRLVARRMLWGKLMNAGQICTSQNYLLVDKSLVPAVIEEFKKAYKEFYPKGAKDSPDYSRIVNIASFQRLKGMLDNTKGKILMGGTMDEKELFIEPTVVQVESVDDSLCTQESFGPFIPILPVDNLDEAINLANGVQSTPLGLYPFGNKADVAKILDSTRSGGVSCNDAALHVPTLPFGGVGESGNGAYRGRSSFDVWVHRRPITSSPGWLEAILSIRYPPYAGKLSKFKAASALAPDFDRNGKKVTLGWLRYFLTLGGGSAKSGAGRAAVVAAIAYFVLQVLERRTSKL
;
A
#
# COMPACT_ATOMS: atom_id res chain seq x y z
N MET A 1 -32.21 18.90 12.87
CA MET A 1 -31.22 19.97 12.64
C MET A 1 -30.02 19.30 11.96
N GLY A 2 -29.53 19.86 10.85
CA GLY A 2 -28.35 19.30 10.17
C GLY A 2 -27.10 19.39 11.05
N VAL A 3 -26.16 18.48 10.87
CA VAL A 3 -24.87 18.52 11.58
C VAL A 3 -24.11 19.76 11.12
N GLN A 4 -23.69 20.60 12.07
CA GLN A 4 -22.88 21.78 11.75
C GLN A 4 -21.41 21.38 11.65
N LEU A 5 -20.85 21.52 10.46
CA LEU A 5 -19.44 21.18 10.20
C LEU A 5 -18.52 22.40 10.42
N PRO A 6 -17.29 22.18 10.86
CA PRO A 6 -16.29 23.23 10.91
C PRO A 6 -15.91 23.71 9.49
N GLU A 7 -15.42 24.94 9.40
CA GLU A 7 -14.87 25.48 8.16
C GLU A 7 -13.37 25.19 8.05
N LEU A 8 -12.92 24.92 6.82
CA LEU A 8 -11.50 24.71 6.54
C LEU A 8 -10.75 26.04 6.67
N GLN A 9 -9.74 26.07 7.53
CA GLN A 9 -8.80 27.17 7.65
C GLN A 9 -7.40 26.68 7.34
N PHE A 10 -6.71 27.36 6.42
CA PHE A 10 -5.34 26.99 6.07
C PHE A 10 -4.37 27.35 7.20
N THR A 11 -3.41 26.49 7.41
CA THR A 11 -2.32 26.73 8.37
C THR A 11 -1.43 27.87 7.86
N PRO A 12 -1.15 28.91 8.65
CA PRO A 12 -0.20 29.95 8.25
C PRO A 12 1.16 29.35 7.87
N LEU A 13 1.75 29.84 6.77
CA LEU A 13 3.01 29.29 6.25
C LEU A 13 4.14 29.38 7.28
N GLU A 14 4.16 30.46 8.08
CA GLU A 14 5.12 30.71 9.16
C GLU A 14 5.03 29.70 10.31
N ASP A 15 3.89 29.06 10.52
CA ASP A 15 3.69 28.07 11.58
C ASP A 15 4.22 26.68 11.22
N ILE A 16 4.33 26.37 9.92
CA ILE A 16 4.68 25.02 9.44
C ILE A 16 6.05 24.56 9.96
N PRO A 17 7.14 25.33 9.84
CA PRO A 17 8.46 24.92 10.35
C PRO A 17 8.44 24.67 11.88
N GLY A 18 7.68 25.48 12.62
CA GLY A 18 7.50 25.32 14.07
C GLY A 18 6.86 23.98 14.44
N ARG A 19 5.76 23.60 13.76
CA ARG A 19 5.08 22.31 13.96
C ARG A 19 6.00 21.13 13.63
N VAL A 20 6.76 21.20 12.54
CA VAL A 20 7.72 20.16 12.15
C VAL A 20 8.84 20.04 13.18
N SER A 21 9.37 21.16 13.65
CA SER A 21 10.45 21.20 14.67
C SER A 21 9.99 20.58 15.99
N ILE A 22 8.78 20.90 16.46
CA ILE A 22 8.20 20.30 17.68
C ILE A 22 8.06 18.77 17.52
N ALA A 23 7.50 18.30 16.42
CA ALA A 23 7.32 16.87 16.17
C ALA A 23 8.68 16.13 16.12
N ARG A 24 9.70 16.74 15.51
CA ARG A 24 11.06 16.19 15.47
C ARG A 24 11.72 16.14 16.85
N LYS A 25 11.62 17.21 17.63
CA LYS A 25 12.09 17.25 19.01
C LYS A 25 11.43 16.17 19.85
N THR A 26 10.10 16.04 19.77
CA THR A 26 9.34 15.03 20.51
C THR A 26 9.74 13.59 20.13
N PHE A 27 10.04 13.35 18.86
CA PHE A 27 10.58 12.05 18.43
C PHE A 27 11.95 11.78 19.05
N LEU A 28 12.86 12.76 19.05
CA LEU A 28 14.21 12.63 19.63
C LEU A 28 14.18 12.45 21.15
N GLU A 29 13.18 12.98 21.83
CA GLU A 29 12.90 12.75 23.25
C GLU A 29 12.33 11.36 23.55
N HIS A 30 12.14 10.54 22.51
CA HIS A 30 11.69 9.15 22.58
C HIS A 30 10.26 8.95 23.11
N LYS A 31 9.42 9.98 23.15
CA LYS A 31 8.03 9.91 23.64
C LYS A 31 7.21 8.83 22.94
N THR A 32 7.38 8.68 21.62
CA THR A 32 6.66 7.70 20.81
C THR A 32 7.27 6.29 20.84
N ARG A 33 8.37 6.06 21.57
CA ARG A 33 8.98 4.72 21.68
C ARG A 33 8.20 3.78 22.59
N ASP A 34 7.50 4.31 23.58
CA ASP A 34 6.64 3.51 24.44
C ASP A 34 5.45 2.93 23.64
N VAL A 35 5.28 1.64 23.72
CA VAL A 35 4.21 0.92 22.98
C VAL A 35 2.84 1.26 23.57
N GLU A 36 2.75 1.42 24.89
CA GLU A 36 1.46 1.77 25.51
C GLU A 36 1.05 3.19 25.15
N PHE A 37 1.97 4.15 25.06
CA PHE A 37 1.68 5.48 24.52
C PHE A 37 1.04 5.39 23.14
N ARG A 38 1.60 4.59 22.21
CA ARG A 38 1.05 4.40 20.86
C ARG A 38 -0.34 3.79 20.90
N LEU A 39 -0.55 2.77 21.72
CA LEU A 39 -1.84 2.12 21.90
C LEU A 39 -2.89 3.08 22.45
N VAL A 40 -2.52 3.94 23.41
CA VAL A 40 -3.41 4.99 23.93
C VAL A 40 -3.82 5.96 22.83
N GLN A 41 -2.86 6.45 22.01
CA GLN A 41 -3.17 7.34 20.88
C GLN A 41 -4.16 6.67 19.90
N LEU A 42 -3.91 5.43 19.50
CA LEU A 42 -4.77 4.68 18.57
C LEU A 42 -6.17 4.43 19.15
N ARG A 43 -6.26 4.08 20.44
CA ARG A 43 -7.56 3.86 21.11
C ARG A 43 -8.35 5.15 21.24
N LYS A 44 -7.71 6.30 21.52
CA LYS A 44 -8.34 7.62 21.54
C LYS A 44 -8.84 8.00 20.15
N LEU A 45 -8.01 7.77 19.10
CA LEU A 45 -8.41 8.01 17.71
C LEU A 45 -9.64 7.16 17.30
N TYR A 46 -9.70 5.89 17.73
CA TYR A 46 -10.85 5.04 17.51
C TYR A 46 -12.15 5.69 18.02
N TRP A 47 -12.15 6.11 19.29
CA TRP A 47 -13.33 6.71 19.89
C TRP A 47 -13.66 8.08 19.28
N ALA A 48 -12.68 8.90 18.97
CA ALA A 48 -12.93 10.16 18.31
C ALA A 48 -13.54 9.99 16.91
N ILE A 49 -13.09 9.00 16.12
CA ILE A 49 -13.74 8.66 14.84
C ILE A 49 -15.18 8.19 15.08
N LYS A 50 -15.41 7.35 16.10
CA LYS A 50 -16.75 6.85 16.42
C LYS A 50 -17.70 7.93 16.88
N ASP A 51 -17.23 8.83 17.72
CA ASP A 51 -18.03 9.94 18.27
C ASP A 51 -18.38 11.01 17.22
N HIS A 52 -17.56 11.11 16.14
CA HIS A 52 -17.77 12.07 15.04
C HIS A 52 -18.27 11.39 13.74
N GLU A 53 -18.83 10.17 13.82
CA GLU A 53 -19.24 9.41 12.63
C GLU A 53 -20.27 10.15 11.78
N GLU A 54 -21.24 10.83 12.42
CA GLU A 54 -22.24 11.65 11.71
C GLU A 54 -21.59 12.87 11.00
N GLU A 55 -20.57 13.49 11.60
CA GLU A 55 -19.83 14.58 10.96
C GLU A 55 -19.00 14.07 9.77
N ILE A 56 -18.43 12.87 9.86
CA ILE A 56 -17.70 12.23 8.75
C ILE A 56 -18.66 11.98 7.58
N VAL A 57 -19.83 11.40 7.85
CA VAL A 57 -20.85 11.12 6.82
C VAL A 57 -21.31 12.42 6.15
N GLU A 58 -21.66 13.43 6.94
CA GLU A 58 -22.11 14.73 6.42
C GLU A 58 -21.01 15.44 5.62
N ALA A 59 -19.75 15.40 6.09
CA ALA A 59 -18.62 15.99 5.36
C ALA A 59 -18.39 15.31 4.00
N CYS A 60 -18.44 13.99 3.95
CA CYS A 60 -18.36 13.23 2.70
C CYS A 60 -19.54 13.52 1.77
N ALA A 61 -20.74 13.71 2.32
CA ALA A 61 -21.93 14.09 1.56
C ALA A 61 -21.79 15.50 0.97
N GLN A 62 -21.26 16.48 1.71
CA GLN A 62 -21.06 17.83 1.22
C GLN A 62 -19.90 17.94 0.20
N ASP A 63 -18.79 17.20 0.38
CA ASP A 63 -17.65 17.28 -0.51
C ASP A 63 -17.82 16.47 -1.81
N LEU A 64 -18.48 15.30 -1.74
CA LEU A 64 -18.52 14.31 -2.83
C LEU A 64 -19.94 13.82 -3.15
N HIS A 65 -20.97 14.29 -2.44
CA HIS A 65 -22.30 13.67 -2.48
C HIS A 65 -22.24 12.16 -2.18
N LYS A 66 -21.26 11.76 -1.38
CA LYS A 66 -21.02 10.35 -1.10
C LYS A 66 -22.19 9.77 -0.28
N PRO A 67 -22.78 8.65 -0.72
CA PRO A 67 -23.84 7.97 0.01
C PRO A 67 -23.39 7.60 1.43
N ARG A 68 -24.30 7.68 2.38
CA ARG A 68 -24.06 7.28 3.79
C ARG A 68 -23.42 5.90 3.88
N PHE A 69 -23.94 4.93 3.11
CA PHE A 69 -23.40 3.57 3.08
C PHE A 69 -21.94 3.54 2.69
N GLU A 70 -21.55 4.27 1.63
CA GLU A 70 -20.15 4.33 1.18
C GLU A 70 -19.27 5.05 2.21
N ALA A 71 -19.76 6.13 2.83
CA ALA A 71 -19.01 6.85 3.85
C ALA A 71 -18.77 6.00 5.10
N GLU A 72 -19.79 5.28 5.59
CA GLU A 72 -19.63 4.42 6.76
C GLU A 72 -18.76 3.19 6.47
N VAL A 73 -18.91 2.54 5.32
CA VAL A 73 -18.16 1.32 4.99
C VAL A 73 -16.72 1.64 4.60
N ALA A 74 -16.50 2.64 3.75
CA ALA A 74 -15.20 2.90 3.15
C ALA A 74 -14.36 3.96 3.88
N GLU A 75 -14.95 4.77 4.75
CA GLU A 75 -14.21 5.77 5.53
C GLU A 75 -14.17 5.38 7.02
N SER A 76 -15.21 5.69 7.80
CA SER A 76 -15.21 5.48 9.25
C SER A 76 -15.05 4.00 9.63
N GLY A 77 -15.87 3.13 9.08
CA GLY A 77 -15.83 1.69 9.38
C GLY A 77 -14.52 1.03 9.00
N TRP A 78 -13.92 1.46 7.89
CA TRP A 78 -12.59 0.98 7.50
C TRP A 78 -11.53 1.35 8.54
N LEU A 79 -11.47 2.62 8.94
CA LEU A 79 -10.50 3.11 9.93
C LEU A 79 -10.69 2.47 11.30
N LEU A 80 -11.93 2.31 11.76
CA LEU A 80 -12.24 1.65 13.02
C LEU A 80 -11.71 0.20 13.03
N ASN A 81 -11.94 -0.54 11.94
CA ASN A 81 -11.44 -1.91 11.81
C ASN A 81 -9.90 -1.96 11.75
N ASP A 82 -9.27 -1.02 11.06
CA ASP A 82 -7.80 -0.94 10.93
C ASP A 82 -7.14 -0.64 12.28
N ILE A 83 -7.71 0.26 13.08
CA ILE A 83 -7.24 0.55 14.44
C ILE A 83 -7.37 -0.69 15.34
N VAL A 84 -8.52 -1.38 15.30
CA VAL A 84 -8.73 -2.59 16.10
C VAL A 84 -7.74 -3.69 15.71
N PHE A 85 -7.56 -3.91 14.41
CA PHE A 85 -6.59 -4.89 13.91
C PHE A 85 -5.16 -4.54 14.35
N THR A 86 -4.77 -3.29 14.20
CA THR A 86 -3.45 -2.79 14.56
C THR A 86 -3.19 -2.90 16.06
N THR A 87 -4.11 -2.45 16.91
CA THR A 87 -3.95 -2.50 18.37
C THR A 87 -3.86 -3.92 18.90
N ARG A 88 -4.62 -4.87 18.34
CA ARG A 88 -4.56 -6.30 18.70
C ARG A 88 -3.22 -6.95 18.34
N ASN A 89 -2.54 -6.47 17.31
CA ASN A 89 -1.32 -7.09 16.82
C ASN A 89 -0.04 -6.34 17.20
N LEU A 90 -0.11 -5.10 17.70
CA LEU A 90 1.04 -4.23 17.89
C LEU A 90 2.11 -4.85 18.78
N HIS A 91 1.75 -5.44 19.93
CA HIS A 91 2.70 -6.11 20.82
C HIS A 91 3.47 -7.25 20.15
N LYS A 92 2.88 -7.90 19.12
CA LYS A 92 3.56 -8.93 18.33
C LYS A 92 4.50 -8.28 17.30
N TRP A 93 4.05 -7.21 16.65
CA TRP A 93 4.80 -6.58 15.56
C TRP A 93 6.06 -5.87 16.02
N VAL A 94 6.04 -5.27 17.21
CA VAL A 94 7.20 -4.55 17.76
C VAL A 94 8.31 -5.47 18.26
N LYS A 95 8.04 -6.76 18.47
CA LYS A 95 9.06 -7.73 18.90
C LYS A 95 10.17 -7.88 17.86
N ASP A 96 11.40 -8.04 18.34
CA ASP A 96 12.52 -8.42 17.50
C ASP A 96 12.21 -9.73 16.74
N GLU A 97 12.55 -9.76 15.46
CA GLU A 97 12.45 -10.97 14.65
C GLU A 97 13.75 -11.76 14.72
N LYS A 98 13.65 -13.08 14.74
CA LYS A 98 14.82 -13.93 14.50
C LYS A 98 15.30 -13.68 13.06
N ALA A 99 16.60 -13.54 12.87
CA ALA A 99 17.14 -13.45 11.53
C ALA A 99 16.84 -14.77 10.77
N PRO A 100 16.26 -14.69 9.55
CA PRO A 100 16.02 -15.88 8.74
C PRO A 100 17.34 -16.46 8.22
N ASP A 101 17.34 -17.73 7.86
CA ASP A 101 18.38 -18.42 7.10
C ASP A 101 19.82 -18.27 7.65
N ILE A 102 19.95 -18.13 8.96
CA ILE A 102 21.26 -17.99 9.62
C ILE A 102 21.94 -19.35 9.72
N ASP A 103 23.16 -19.42 9.15
CA ASP A 103 24.04 -20.57 9.33
C ASP A 103 24.30 -20.86 10.83
N LEU A 104 24.43 -22.13 11.18
CA LEU A 104 24.65 -22.60 12.56
C LEU A 104 25.86 -21.91 13.22
N SER A 105 26.91 -21.61 12.45
CA SER A 105 28.13 -20.94 12.93
C SER A 105 27.88 -19.51 13.45
N PHE A 106 26.82 -18.83 13.00
CA PHE A 106 26.47 -17.48 13.41
C PHE A 106 25.38 -17.41 14.48
N LYS A 107 24.69 -18.53 14.79
CA LYS A 107 23.60 -18.54 15.80
C LYS A 107 24.05 -18.06 17.18
N PHE A 108 25.33 -18.29 17.53
CA PHE A 108 25.90 -17.87 18.81
C PHE A 108 26.08 -16.36 18.94
N MET A 109 26.02 -15.64 17.83
CA MET A 109 26.04 -14.18 17.80
C MET A 109 24.64 -13.57 18.03
N SER A 110 23.65 -14.40 18.40
CA SER A 110 22.28 -13.98 18.69
C SER A 110 21.70 -13.02 17.63
N PRO A 111 21.78 -13.38 16.32
CA PRO A 111 21.35 -12.50 15.26
C PRO A 111 19.84 -12.26 15.31
N LYS A 112 19.44 -11.00 15.24
CA LYS A 112 18.04 -10.60 15.25
C LYS A 112 17.83 -9.33 14.42
N ILE A 113 16.59 -9.09 14.02
CA ILE A 113 16.17 -7.88 13.34
C ILE A 113 15.27 -7.10 14.29
N ARG A 114 15.75 -5.92 14.68
CA ARG A 114 14.98 -4.95 15.46
C ARG A 114 14.23 -4.02 14.51
N LYS A 115 13.02 -3.64 14.91
CA LYS A 115 12.19 -2.69 14.16
C LYS A 115 12.25 -1.36 14.88
N ASP A 116 12.99 -0.41 14.30
CA ASP A 116 13.08 0.94 14.83
C ASP A 116 12.17 1.88 14.03
N PRO A 117 11.43 2.82 14.65
CA PRO A 117 10.72 3.86 13.94
C PRO A 117 11.68 4.68 13.10
N LEU A 118 11.21 5.17 11.95
CA LEU A 118 12.04 5.96 11.02
C LEU A 118 12.36 7.34 11.58
N GLY A 119 11.35 8.03 12.15
CA GLY A 119 11.55 9.40 12.62
C GLY A 119 10.30 10.25 12.56
N THR A 120 10.46 11.47 12.05
CA THR A 120 9.38 12.41 11.75
C THR A 120 8.98 12.27 10.29
N VAL A 121 7.73 11.91 10.05
CA VAL A 121 7.23 11.56 8.73
C VAL A 121 6.09 12.47 8.28
N LEU A 122 5.90 12.56 6.96
CA LEU A 122 4.84 13.34 6.35
C LEU A 122 3.83 12.40 5.66
N VAL A 123 2.54 12.59 5.94
CA VAL A 123 1.46 11.91 5.24
C VAL A 123 0.62 12.95 4.50
N ILE A 124 0.53 12.82 3.18
CA ILE A 124 -0.30 13.66 2.31
C ILE A 124 -1.43 12.80 1.75
N GLY A 125 -2.65 13.09 2.18
CA GLY A 125 -3.85 12.35 1.80
C GLY A 125 -4.48 12.82 0.48
N ALA A 126 -5.44 12.03 -0.02
CA ALA A 126 -6.20 12.32 -1.24
C ALA A 126 -7.66 12.66 -0.92
N PHE A 127 -8.36 13.28 -1.86
CA PHE A 127 -9.73 13.76 -1.67
C PHE A 127 -10.81 12.69 -1.79
N ASN A 128 -10.55 11.63 -2.54
CA ASN A 128 -11.57 10.68 -2.98
C ASN A 128 -12.06 9.72 -1.87
N PHE A 129 -11.20 9.39 -0.93
CA PHE A 129 -11.51 8.75 0.36
C PHE A 129 -10.75 9.53 1.44
N PRO A 130 -11.22 10.73 1.78
CA PRO A 130 -10.41 11.70 2.51
C PRO A 130 -9.94 11.22 3.87
N PHE A 131 -10.79 10.55 4.63
CA PHE A 131 -10.42 10.03 5.95
C PHE A 131 -9.55 8.77 5.83
N GLN A 132 -9.97 7.80 5.01
CA GLN A 132 -9.29 6.52 4.87
C GLN A 132 -7.87 6.68 4.33
N LEU A 133 -7.69 7.46 3.24
CA LEU A 133 -6.38 7.61 2.56
C LEU A 133 -5.43 8.56 3.30
N THR A 134 -5.92 9.30 4.29
CA THR A 134 -5.09 10.12 5.17
C THR A 134 -4.80 9.39 6.48
N LEU A 135 -5.83 9.01 7.22
CA LEU A 135 -5.66 8.41 8.56
C LEU A 135 -5.19 6.95 8.53
N GLY A 136 -5.47 6.19 7.46
CA GLY A 136 -4.96 4.82 7.32
C GLY A 136 -3.43 4.74 7.40
N PRO A 137 -2.66 5.48 6.58
CA PRO A 137 -1.21 5.58 6.73
C PRO A 137 -0.76 6.12 8.09
N VAL A 138 -1.48 7.10 8.67
CA VAL A 138 -1.18 7.67 9.99
C VAL A 138 -1.29 6.63 11.09
N ILE A 139 -2.33 5.77 11.09
CA ILE A 139 -2.49 4.65 12.03
C ILE A 139 -1.23 3.77 12.03
N GLY A 140 -0.74 3.42 10.84
CA GLY A 140 0.47 2.63 10.70
C GLY A 140 1.72 3.34 11.23
N ALA A 141 1.86 4.65 10.96
CA ALA A 141 2.98 5.45 11.42
C ALA A 141 2.99 5.62 12.94
N ILE A 142 1.83 5.84 13.58
CA ILE A 142 1.67 5.85 15.05
C ILE A 142 2.07 4.49 15.63
N ALA A 143 1.54 3.40 15.07
CA ALA A 143 1.85 2.04 15.51
C ALA A 143 3.37 1.74 15.46
N ALA A 144 4.05 2.20 14.42
CA ALA A 144 5.48 2.04 14.27
C ALA A 144 6.31 2.94 15.23
N GLY A 145 5.71 3.98 15.80
CA GLY A 145 6.35 4.88 16.76
C GLY A 145 7.00 6.12 16.13
N ASN A 146 6.55 6.54 14.96
CA ASN A 146 6.96 7.80 14.35
C ASN A 146 6.14 8.97 14.89
N THR A 147 6.65 10.20 14.76
CA THR A 147 5.83 11.41 14.77
C THR A 147 5.38 11.73 13.34
N VAL A 148 4.19 12.30 13.18
CA VAL A 148 3.56 12.43 11.86
C VAL A 148 3.02 13.84 11.67
N ILE A 149 3.40 14.50 10.59
CA ILE A 149 2.66 15.66 10.09
C ILE A 149 1.59 15.15 9.12
N ILE A 150 0.35 15.52 9.39
CA ILE A 150 -0.84 15.04 8.68
C ILE A 150 -1.33 16.17 7.78
N LYS A 151 -1.32 15.95 6.46
CA LYS A 151 -1.84 16.92 5.49
C LYS A 151 -3.04 16.31 4.74
N PRO A 152 -4.27 16.64 5.13
CA PRO A 152 -5.47 16.29 4.36
C PRO A 152 -5.50 16.98 2.99
N SER A 153 -6.39 16.53 2.11
CA SER A 153 -6.59 17.16 0.80
C SER A 153 -7.52 18.37 0.90
N GLU A 154 -7.11 19.49 0.38
CA GLU A 154 -7.91 20.72 0.24
C GLU A 154 -9.07 20.58 -0.74
N ASN A 155 -9.05 19.57 -1.60
CA ASN A 155 -10.14 19.26 -2.54
C ASN A 155 -11.36 18.59 -1.86
N ALA A 156 -11.24 18.20 -0.59
CA ALA A 156 -12.35 17.76 0.25
C ALA A 156 -12.38 18.61 1.54
N PRO A 157 -12.77 19.89 1.45
CA PRO A 157 -12.58 20.87 2.52
C PRO A 157 -13.37 20.58 3.79
N ARG A 158 -14.59 20.06 3.69
CA ARG A 158 -15.39 19.68 4.85
C ARG A 158 -14.79 18.49 5.58
N SER A 159 -14.38 17.48 4.83
CA SER A 159 -13.70 16.30 5.36
C SER A 159 -12.35 16.66 5.99
N ALA A 160 -11.57 17.56 5.39
CA ALA A 160 -10.32 18.04 5.94
C ALA A 160 -10.50 18.76 7.28
N ALA A 161 -11.50 19.63 7.40
CA ALA A 161 -11.82 20.34 8.64
C ALA A 161 -12.29 19.40 9.77
N VAL A 162 -13.17 18.45 9.45
CA VAL A 162 -13.63 17.42 10.41
C VAL A 162 -12.48 16.52 10.84
N MET A 163 -11.58 16.15 9.92
CA MET A 163 -10.39 15.35 10.25
C MET A 163 -9.47 16.07 11.24
N GLN A 164 -9.24 17.37 11.06
CA GLN A 164 -8.48 18.16 12.01
C GLN A 164 -9.12 18.14 13.40
N LYS A 165 -10.43 18.36 13.49
CA LYS A 165 -11.20 18.30 14.75
C LYS A 165 -11.01 16.94 15.45
N ILE A 166 -11.12 15.84 14.70
CA ILE A 166 -10.91 14.48 15.22
C ILE A 166 -9.48 14.28 15.74
N CYS A 167 -8.48 14.69 14.96
CA CYS A 167 -7.08 14.56 15.36
C CYS A 167 -6.74 15.39 16.60
N GLU A 168 -7.20 16.63 16.67
CA GLU A 168 -6.97 17.51 17.82
C GLU A 168 -7.66 17.01 19.10
N ALA A 169 -8.83 16.39 18.98
CA ALA A 169 -9.53 15.78 20.13
C ALA A 169 -8.86 14.51 20.66
N ALA A 170 -8.17 13.76 19.80
CA ALA A 170 -7.68 12.41 20.12
C ALA A 170 -6.17 12.32 20.32
N LEU A 171 -5.41 13.02 19.48
CA LEU A 171 -3.98 12.80 19.32
C LEU A 171 -3.15 13.86 20.04
N ASP A 172 -1.97 13.49 20.48
CA ASP A 172 -1.01 14.41 21.08
C ASP A 172 -0.50 15.41 20.02
N PRO A 173 -0.76 16.72 20.15
CA PRO A 173 -0.41 17.71 19.14
C PRO A 173 1.11 17.91 18.98
N SER A 174 1.92 17.51 19.95
CA SER A 174 3.38 17.53 19.83
C SER A 174 3.93 16.40 18.97
N CYS A 175 3.12 15.35 18.74
CA CYS A 175 3.49 14.17 17.94
C CYS A 175 2.80 14.14 16.58
N TYR A 176 1.55 14.62 16.48
CA TYR A 176 0.66 14.37 15.36
C TYR A 176 -0.12 15.62 14.90
N PRO A 177 0.58 16.75 14.63
CA PRO A 177 -0.11 17.96 14.20
C PRO A 177 -0.66 17.82 12.78
N VAL A 178 -1.83 18.44 12.55
CA VAL A 178 -2.45 18.57 11.24
C VAL A 178 -1.99 19.89 10.61
N VAL A 179 -1.63 19.86 9.33
CA VAL A 179 -1.35 21.04 8.50
C VAL A 179 -2.37 21.08 7.38
N GLN A 180 -3.24 22.09 7.40
CA GLN A 180 -4.22 22.34 6.37
C GLN A 180 -3.64 23.27 5.32
N GLY A 181 -3.95 23.03 4.05
CA GLY A 181 -3.49 23.92 2.99
C GLY A 181 -3.50 23.27 1.62
N GLY A 182 -3.21 24.11 0.64
CA GLY A 182 -3.13 23.75 -0.77
C GLY A 182 -1.69 23.56 -1.25
N VAL A 183 -1.40 24.17 -2.41
CA VAL A 183 -0.09 24.04 -3.06
C VAL A 183 1.02 24.72 -2.26
N SER A 184 0.78 25.94 -1.74
CA SER A 184 1.78 26.72 -1.00
C SER A 184 2.25 26.02 0.28
N GLU A 185 1.30 25.51 1.07
CA GLU A 185 1.58 24.79 2.30
C GLU A 185 2.24 23.44 2.02
N THR A 186 1.85 22.77 0.92
CA THR A 186 2.51 21.54 0.48
C THR A 186 3.97 21.81 0.08
N GLN A 187 4.24 22.92 -0.62
CA GLN A 187 5.62 23.32 -0.97
C GLN A 187 6.44 23.63 0.29
N ALA A 188 5.86 24.34 1.27
CA ALA A 188 6.52 24.60 2.55
C ALA A 188 6.86 23.31 3.29
N LEU A 189 5.94 22.35 3.33
CA LEU A 189 6.20 21.01 3.90
C LEU A 189 7.29 20.26 3.13
N LEU A 190 7.30 20.31 1.81
CA LEU A 190 8.30 19.62 0.99
C LEU A 190 9.70 20.28 1.04
N ALA A 191 9.80 21.53 1.50
CA ALA A 191 11.06 22.20 1.78
C ALA A 191 11.72 21.70 3.09
N GLU A 192 10.95 21.06 3.97
CA GLU A 192 11.45 20.46 5.20
C GLU A 192 12.11 19.10 4.95
N ARG A 193 12.99 18.68 5.84
CA ARG A 193 13.57 17.35 5.82
C ARG A 193 12.62 16.32 6.47
N TRP A 194 12.42 15.18 5.82
CA TRP A 194 11.59 14.08 6.31
C TRP A 194 12.38 12.78 6.41
N ASP A 195 11.98 11.92 7.35
CA ASP A 195 12.51 10.55 7.44
C ASP A 195 11.74 9.58 6.53
N LYS A 196 10.50 9.92 6.15
CA LYS A 196 9.71 9.33 5.06
C LYS A 196 8.55 10.23 4.66
N ILE A 197 8.18 10.21 3.39
CA ILE A 197 6.95 10.83 2.89
C ILE A 197 6.03 9.73 2.36
N PHE A 198 4.76 9.78 2.74
CA PHE A 198 3.69 8.95 2.19
C PHE A 198 2.72 9.86 1.45
N PHE A 199 2.52 9.60 0.20
CA PHE A 199 1.65 10.39 -0.67
C PHE A 199 0.65 9.48 -1.40
N THR A 200 -0.63 9.88 -1.37
CA THR A 200 -1.68 9.31 -2.21
C THR A 200 -2.19 10.38 -3.15
N GLY A 201 -2.18 10.12 -4.46
CA GLY A 201 -2.66 11.06 -5.46
C GLY A 201 -2.21 10.75 -6.88
N GLY A 202 -2.26 11.76 -7.76
CA GLY A 202 -1.90 11.60 -9.17
C GLY A 202 -0.39 11.49 -9.43
N ALA A 203 0.00 10.75 -10.46
CA ALA A 203 1.39 10.48 -10.82
C ALA A 203 2.23 11.76 -11.07
N THR A 204 1.62 12.81 -11.61
CA THR A 204 2.31 14.10 -11.84
C THR A 204 2.79 14.72 -10.54
N VAL A 205 1.93 14.79 -9.51
CA VAL A 205 2.29 15.31 -8.19
C VAL A 205 3.25 14.35 -7.49
N GLY A 206 3.05 13.03 -7.63
CA GLY A 206 3.98 12.02 -7.11
C GLY A 206 5.42 12.20 -7.58
N ARG A 207 5.61 12.54 -8.86
CA ARG A 207 6.95 12.87 -9.40
C ARG A 207 7.55 14.13 -8.79
N ILE A 208 6.73 15.17 -8.54
CA ILE A 208 7.17 16.40 -7.86
C ILE A 208 7.65 16.08 -6.44
N ILE A 209 6.88 15.29 -5.69
CA ILE A 209 7.21 14.87 -4.33
C ILE A 209 8.50 14.03 -4.30
N ALA A 210 8.63 13.06 -5.20
CA ALA A 210 9.84 12.24 -5.31
C ALA A 210 11.08 13.11 -5.61
N LYS A 211 10.93 14.10 -6.49
CA LYS A 211 12.01 15.06 -6.80
C LYS A 211 12.37 15.92 -5.58
N ALA A 212 11.39 16.40 -4.83
CA ALA A 212 11.61 17.20 -3.62
C ALA A 212 12.26 16.37 -2.49
N ALA A 213 11.98 15.07 -2.40
CA ALA A 213 12.56 14.16 -1.42
C ALA A 213 14.03 13.79 -1.70
N ALA A 214 14.44 13.81 -2.97
CA ALA A 214 15.75 13.32 -3.43
C ALA A 214 16.96 14.04 -2.79
N PRO A 215 17.01 15.38 -2.61
CA PRO A 215 18.14 16.06 -1.98
C PRO A 215 18.46 15.59 -0.56
N HIS A 216 17.46 15.09 0.15
CA HIS A 216 17.59 14.58 1.51
C HIS A 216 17.68 13.05 1.59
N LEU A 217 17.68 12.35 0.45
CA LEU A 217 17.60 10.90 0.35
C LEU A 217 16.37 10.35 1.12
N THR A 218 15.32 11.14 1.22
CA THR A 218 14.09 10.76 1.92
C THR A 218 13.36 9.68 1.14
N PRO A 219 13.11 8.49 1.72
CA PRO A 219 12.33 7.46 1.05
C PRO A 219 10.86 7.90 0.93
N VAL A 220 10.26 7.62 -0.22
CA VAL A 220 8.86 7.93 -0.50
C VAL A 220 8.03 6.66 -0.65
N VAL A 221 6.80 6.70 -0.19
CA VAL A 221 5.73 5.77 -0.59
C VAL A 221 4.77 6.57 -1.45
N LEU A 222 4.57 6.09 -2.66
CA LEU A 222 3.71 6.72 -3.65
C LEU A 222 2.55 5.77 -3.97
N GLU A 223 1.37 6.11 -3.51
CA GLU A 223 0.12 5.42 -3.86
C GLU A 223 -0.55 6.23 -4.97
N LEU A 224 -0.31 5.79 -6.18
CA LEU A 224 -0.76 6.48 -7.39
C LEU A 224 -1.94 5.72 -8.03
N GLY A 225 -2.49 6.28 -9.08
CA GLY A 225 -3.51 5.60 -9.87
C GLY A 225 -2.93 4.75 -10.99
N GLY A 226 -3.74 4.56 -12.00
CA GLY A 226 -3.35 3.86 -13.20
C GLY A 226 -4.50 3.67 -14.17
N ILE A 227 -4.17 3.32 -15.41
CA ILE A 227 -5.13 2.98 -16.44
C ILE A 227 -5.46 1.48 -16.28
N ASN A 228 -6.27 1.15 -15.28
CA ASN A 228 -6.52 -0.23 -14.85
C ASN A 228 -7.37 -1.02 -15.87
N PRO A 229 -6.87 -2.13 -16.44
CA PRO A 229 -7.64 -2.97 -17.36
C PRO A 229 -8.54 -3.96 -16.63
N ALA A 230 -9.71 -4.22 -17.20
CA ALA A 230 -10.44 -5.47 -16.97
C ALA A 230 -10.35 -6.34 -18.24
N ILE A 231 -9.98 -7.61 -18.10
CA ILE A 231 -9.88 -8.56 -19.20
C ILE A 231 -10.98 -9.60 -19.05
N VAL A 232 -11.93 -9.58 -19.98
CA VAL A 232 -13.09 -10.45 -19.97
C VAL A 232 -12.92 -11.49 -21.06
N THR A 233 -12.56 -12.71 -20.67
CA THR A 233 -12.32 -13.83 -21.59
C THR A 233 -13.65 -14.45 -22.06
N LYS A 234 -13.63 -15.21 -23.15
CA LYS A 234 -14.79 -15.93 -23.66
C LYS A 234 -15.46 -16.90 -22.65
N ASN A 235 -14.75 -17.24 -21.58
CA ASN A 235 -15.21 -18.14 -20.53
C ASN A 235 -15.80 -17.39 -19.31
N ALA A 236 -15.92 -16.07 -19.38
CA ALA A 236 -16.52 -15.27 -18.32
C ALA A 236 -18.05 -15.33 -18.35
N ASP A 237 -18.68 -15.15 -17.21
CA ASP A 237 -20.13 -14.96 -17.10
C ASP A 237 -20.48 -13.48 -17.32
N PRO A 238 -21.19 -13.10 -18.41
CA PRO A 238 -21.53 -11.72 -18.72
C PRO A 238 -22.31 -11.01 -17.62
N ARG A 239 -23.22 -11.70 -16.94
CA ARG A 239 -24.02 -11.14 -15.85
C ARG A 239 -23.14 -10.80 -14.64
N LEU A 240 -22.22 -11.71 -14.29
CA LEU A 240 -21.28 -11.49 -13.19
C LEU A 240 -20.35 -10.32 -13.50
N VAL A 241 -19.81 -10.29 -14.73
CA VAL A 241 -18.96 -9.17 -15.20
C VAL A 241 -19.69 -7.86 -15.05
N ALA A 242 -20.88 -7.72 -15.67
CA ALA A 242 -21.61 -6.46 -15.68
C ALA A 242 -21.95 -5.96 -14.26
N ARG A 243 -22.46 -6.83 -13.38
CA ARG A 243 -22.84 -6.43 -12.02
C ARG A 243 -21.64 -5.98 -11.18
N ARG A 244 -20.55 -6.75 -11.19
CA ARG A 244 -19.36 -6.45 -10.39
C ARG A 244 -18.62 -5.23 -10.92
N MET A 245 -18.46 -5.16 -12.24
CA MET A 245 -17.80 -4.02 -12.87
C MET A 245 -18.61 -2.73 -12.70
N LEU A 246 -19.92 -2.77 -12.87
CA LEU A 246 -20.77 -1.62 -12.68
C LEU A 246 -20.72 -1.13 -11.23
N TRP A 247 -20.88 -2.03 -10.27
CA TRP A 247 -20.75 -1.68 -8.85
C TRP A 247 -19.39 -1.06 -8.52
N GLY A 248 -18.28 -1.70 -8.90
CA GLY A 248 -16.94 -1.19 -8.64
C GLY A 248 -16.62 0.13 -9.32
N LYS A 249 -17.26 0.40 -10.48
CA LYS A 249 -17.10 1.65 -11.22
C LYS A 249 -17.97 2.78 -10.67
N LEU A 250 -19.16 2.47 -10.14
CA LEU A 250 -20.10 3.49 -9.69
C LEU A 250 -19.86 3.95 -8.26
N MET A 251 -19.18 3.16 -7.45
CA MET A 251 -18.77 3.60 -6.12
C MET A 251 -17.95 4.89 -6.25
N ASN A 252 -18.28 5.88 -5.42
CA ASN A 252 -17.68 7.22 -5.46
C ASN A 252 -17.67 7.87 -6.86
N ALA A 253 -18.68 7.58 -7.71
CA ALA A 253 -18.78 8.01 -9.11
C ALA A 253 -17.52 7.70 -9.95
N GLY A 254 -16.85 6.58 -9.68
CA GLY A 254 -15.64 6.15 -10.38
C GLY A 254 -14.36 6.87 -9.98
N GLN A 255 -14.40 7.74 -8.96
CA GLN A 255 -13.23 8.48 -8.46
C GLN A 255 -12.42 7.60 -7.50
N ILE A 256 -11.87 6.49 -8.01
CA ILE A 256 -11.13 5.48 -7.26
C ILE A 256 -9.88 5.10 -8.04
N CYS A 257 -8.72 5.15 -7.39
CA CYS A 257 -7.43 4.77 -7.99
C CYS A 257 -7.39 3.32 -8.50
N THR A 258 -8.20 2.43 -7.92
CA THR A 258 -8.36 1.04 -8.35
C THR A 258 -9.55 0.83 -9.27
N SER A 259 -10.29 1.87 -9.65
CA SER A 259 -11.41 1.74 -10.59
C SER A 259 -10.91 1.26 -11.95
N GLN A 260 -11.69 0.37 -12.58
CA GLN A 260 -11.40 -0.11 -13.92
C GLN A 260 -11.51 1.06 -14.91
N ASN A 261 -10.48 1.25 -15.72
CA ASN A 261 -10.47 2.35 -16.67
C ASN A 261 -11.08 1.95 -18.02
N TYR A 262 -10.86 0.71 -18.45
CA TYR A 262 -11.40 0.15 -19.69
C TYR A 262 -11.54 -1.38 -19.57
N LEU A 263 -12.41 -1.95 -20.42
CA LEU A 263 -12.68 -3.38 -20.50
C LEU A 263 -12.25 -3.91 -21.86
N LEU A 264 -11.38 -4.90 -21.86
CA LEU A 264 -11.02 -5.72 -23.03
C LEU A 264 -11.92 -6.95 -23.02
N VAL A 265 -12.89 -6.99 -23.88
CA VAL A 265 -13.95 -8.03 -23.87
C VAL A 265 -13.85 -8.90 -25.11
N ASP A 266 -13.78 -10.23 -24.93
CA ASP A 266 -13.89 -11.16 -26.05
C ASP A 266 -15.11 -10.81 -26.91
N LYS A 267 -14.90 -10.62 -28.21
CA LYS A 267 -15.93 -10.11 -29.14
C LYS A 267 -17.21 -10.92 -29.12
N SER A 268 -17.14 -12.21 -28.80
CA SER A 268 -18.33 -13.09 -28.72
C SER A 268 -19.25 -12.75 -27.55
N LEU A 269 -18.71 -12.12 -26.49
CA LEU A 269 -19.44 -11.75 -25.27
C LEU A 269 -19.92 -10.30 -25.26
N VAL A 270 -19.40 -9.43 -26.13
CA VAL A 270 -19.69 -7.97 -26.09
C VAL A 270 -21.20 -7.68 -26.08
N PRO A 271 -22.05 -8.26 -26.95
CA PRO A 271 -23.48 -7.98 -26.92
C PRO A 271 -24.15 -8.38 -25.59
N ALA A 272 -23.78 -9.54 -25.05
CA ALA A 272 -24.34 -10.05 -23.80
C ALA A 272 -23.89 -9.17 -22.60
N VAL A 273 -22.63 -8.77 -22.54
CA VAL A 273 -22.10 -7.90 -21.49
C VAL A 273 -22.79 -6.55 -21.49
N ILE A 274 -23.01 -5.94 -22.67
CA ILE A 274 -23.71 -4.66 -22.80
C ILE A 274 -25.15 -4.76 -22.28
N GLU A 275 -25.88 -5.80 -22.68
CA GLU A 275 -27.26 -6.00 -22.22
C GLU A 275 -27.33 -6.24 -20.70
N GLU A 276 -26.38 -6.96 -20.14
CA GLU A 276 -26.30 -7.16 -18.69
C GLU A 276 -25.91 -5.87 -17.93
N PHE A 277 -25.09 -4.98 -18.53
CA PHE A 277 -24.84 -3.65 -17.97
C PHE A 277 -26.13 -2.82 -17.88
N LYS A 278 -26.94 -2.79 -18.94
CA LYS A 278 -28.23 -2.08 -18.95
C LYS A 278 -29.20 -2.62 -17.90
N LYS A 279 -29.27 -3.94 -17.76
CA LYS A 279 -30.12 -4.58 -16.73
C LYS A 279 -29.64 -4.25 -15.32
N ALA A 280 -28.33 -4.36 -15.07
CA ALA A 280 -27.75 -4.05 -13.77
C ALA A 280 -27.93 -2.56 -13.42
N TYR A 281 -27.72 -1.65 -14.37
CA TYR A 281 -27.95 -0.21 -14.15
C TYR A 281 -29.39 0.10 -13.76
N LYS A 282 -30.37 -0.49 -14.48
CA LYS A 282 -31.79 -0.33 -14.15
C LYS A 282 -32.17 -0.92 -12.79
N GLU A 283 -31.52 -2.00 -12.39
CA GLU A 283 -31.70 -2.62 -11.06
C GLU A 283 -31.10 -1.75 -9.96
N PHE A 284 -29.87 -1.22 -10.14
CA PHE A 284 -29.19 -0.40 -9.13
C PHE A 284 -29.83 0.99 -8.99
N TYR A 285 -30.26 1.56 -10.11
CA TYR A 285 -30.85 2.90 -10.15
C TYR A 285 -32.19 2.90 -10.92
N PRO A 286 -33.27 2.35 -10.31
CA PRO A 286 -34.55 2.18 -11.00
C PRO A 286 -35.21 3.49 -11.42
N LYS A 287 -34.86 4.61 -10.78
CA LYS A 287 -35.32 5.97 -11.11
C LYS A 287 -34.22 6.83 -11.80
N GLY A 288 -33.12 6.22 -12.19
CA GLY A 288 -31.92 6.92 -12.69
C GLY A 288 -30.94 7.27 -11.58
N ALA A 289 -29.66 7.42 -11.96
CA ALA A 289 -28.58 7.71 -10.99
C ALA A 289 -28.62 9.17 -10.49
N LYS A 290 -29.14 10.12 -11.28
CA LYS A 290 -29.12 11.54 -10.94
C LYS A 290 -29.90 11.84 -9.64
N ASP A 291 -31.09 11.27 -9.52
CA ASP A 291 -31.99 11.48 -8.39
C ASP A 291 -31.83 10.43 -7.28
N SER A 292 -30.83 9.57 -7.41
CA SER A 292 -30.54 8.53 -6.41
C SER A 292 -29.69 9.08 -5.26
N PRO A 293 -30.08 8.85 -3.99
CA PRO A 293 -29.22 9.15 -2.84
C PRO A 293 -28.00 8.24 -2.75
N ASP A 294 -27.94 7.18 -3.58
CA ASP A 294 -26.89 6.17 -3.58
C ASP A 294 -25.86 6.41 -4.69
N TYR A 295 -25.79 7.64 -5.24
CA TYR A 295 -24.83 7.99 -6.29
C TYR A 295 -24.10 9.29 -5.99
N SER A 296 -22.75 9.22 -5.98
CA SER A 296 -21.86 10.34 -5.69
C SER A 296 -21.82 11.37 -6.83
N ARG A 297 -21.09 12.47 -6.61
CA ARG A 297 -20.82 13.53 -7.61
C ARG A 297 -19.31 13.68 -7.84
N ILE A 298 -18.95 14.31 -8.94
CA ILE A 298 -17.57 14.69 -9.24
C ILE A 298 -17.14 15.79 -8.28
N VAL A 299 -15.95 15.68 -7.75
CA VAL A 299 -15.45 16.50 -6.63
C VAL A 299 -15.46 18.01 -6.88
N ASN A 300 -15.18 18.45 -8.12
CA ASN A 300 -15.11 19.87 -8.46
C ASN A 300 -15.28 20.11 -9.96
N ILE A 301 -15.47 21.38 -10.32
CA ILE A 301 -15.70 21.81 -11.69
C ILE A 301 -14.53 21.48 -12.63
N ALA A 302 -13.28 21.57 -12.17
CA ALA A 302 -12.11 21.27 -12.99
C ALA A 302 -12.07 19.78 -13.39
N SER A 303 -12.37 18.89 -12.45
CA SER A 303 -12.51 17.45 -12.71
C SER A 303 -13.68 17.14 -13.63
N PHE A 304 -14.81 17.83 -13.44
CA PHE A 304 -15.98 17.69 -14.29
C PHE A 304 -15.66 18.08 -15.75
N GLN A 305 -15.04 19.25 -15.96
CA GLN A 305 -14.68 19.72 -17.29
C GLN A 305 -13.67 18.82 -17.99
N ARG A 306 -12.70 18.27 -17.24
CA ARG A 306 -11.77 17.27 -17.78
C ARG A 306 -12.51 16.02 -18.26
N LEU A 307 -13.42 15.49 -17.45
CA LEU A 307 -14.23 14.31 -17.81
C LEU A 307 -15.16 14.60 -18.99
N LYS A 308 -15.78 15.78 -19.01
CA LYS A 308 -16.59 16.23 -20.14
C LYS A 308 -15.75 16.24 -21.42
N GLY A 309 -14.56 16.84 -21.37
CA GLY A 309 -13.64 16.85 -22.52
C GLY A 309 -13.22 15.45 -22.98
N MET A 310 -13.06 14.47 -22.08
CA MET A 310 -12.81 13.09 -22.46
C MET A 310 -13.99 12.48 -23.23
N LEU A 311 -15.23 12.70 -22.76
CA LEU A 311 -16.42 12.17 -23.42
C LEU A 311 -16.73 12.88 -24.74
N ASP A 312 -16.52 14.21 -24.82
CA ASP A 312 -16.73 14.99 -26.04
C ASP A 312 -15.73 14.60 -27.15
N ASN A 313 -14.55 14.12 -26.81
CA ASN A 313 -13.49 13.73 -27.75
C ASN A 313 -13.47 12.22 -28.08
N THR A 314 -14.29 11.39 -27.44
CA THR A 314 -14.34 9.96 -27.79
C THR A 314 -14.90 9.78 -29.21
N LYS A 315 -14.31 8.86 -29.94
CA LYS A 315 -14.82 8.38 -31.22
C LYS A 315 -15.73 7.15 -31.06
N GLY A 316 -15.85 6.67 -29.81
CA GLY A 316 -16.64 5.52 -29.48
C GLY A 316 -18.14 5.76 -29.56
N LYS A 317 -18.91 4.69 -29.64
CA LYS A 317 -20.38 4.73 -29.64
C LYS A 317 -20.89 4.62 -28.20
N ILE A 318 -21.58 5.65 -27.73
CA ILE A 318 -22.29 5.60 -26.43
C ILE A 318 -23.43 4.59 -26.53
N LEU A 319 -23.44 3.61 -25.64
CA LEU A 319 -24.41 2.52 -25.60
C LEU A 319 -25.38 2.64 -24.42
N MET A 320 -24.98 3.38 -23.37
CA MET A 320 -25.76 3.67 -22.17
C MET A 320 -25.25 4.94 -21.53
N GLY A 321 -26.13 5.76 -20.97
CA GLY A 321 -25.75 7.00 -20.27
C GLY A 321 -25.41 8.15 -21.20
N GLY A 322 -24.46 8.98 -20.81
CA GLY A 322 -23.97 10.14 -21.55
C GLY A 322 -24.50 11.49 -21.08
N THR A 323 -25.47 11.49 -20.17
CA THR A 323 -26.01 12.75 -19.61
C THR A 323 -25.07 13.36 -18.59
N MET A 324 -24.93 14.68 -18.63
CA MET A 324 -24.10 15.45 -17.70
C MET A 324 -24.85 16.69 -17.20
N ASP A 325 -24.65 17.03 -15.93
CA ASP A 325 -25.13 18.29 -15.35
C ASP A 325 -23.99 18.96 -14.56
N GLU A 326 -23.50 20.04 -15.13
CA GLU A 326 -22.36 20.78 -14.57
C GLU A 326 -22.70 21.47 -13.24
N LYS A 327 -23.94 21.92 -13.08
CA LYS A 327 -24.36 22.61 -11.85
C LYS A 327 -24.38 21.66 -10.63
N GLU A 328 -24.72 20.40 -10.90
CA GLU A 328 -24.77 19.36 -9.88
C GLU A 328 -23.49 18.51 -9.85
N LEU A 329 -22.50 18.82 -10.70
CA LEU A 329 -21.29 18.00 -10.92
C LEU A 329 -21.65 16.52 -11.19
N PHE A 330 -22.79 16.29 -11.81
CA PHE A 330 -23.32 14.97 -12.13
C PHE A 330 -22.83 14.50 -13.50
N ILE A 331 -22.32 13.28 -13.55
CA ILE A 331 -22.05 12.54 -14.78
C ILE A 331 -22.73 11.20 -14.68
N GLU A 332 -23.60 10.91 -15.64
CA GLU A 332 -24.29 9.64 -15.69
C GLU A 332 -23.31 8.48 -15.94
N PRO A 333 -23.49 7.30 -15.30
CA PRO A 333 -22.75 6.09 -15.66
C PRO A 333 -22.84 5.81 -17.16
N THR A 334 -21.70 5.83 -17.85
CA THR A 334 -21.68 5.83 -19.30
C THR A 334 -20.86 4.67 -19.85
N VAL A 335 -21.53 3.79 -20.61
CA VAL A 335 -20.88 2.70 -21.35
C VAL A 335 -20.65 3.12 -22.78
N VAL A 336 -19.41 3.01 -23.24
CA VAL A 336 -18.97 3.42 -24.59
C VAL A 336 -18.26 2.25 -25.26
N GLN A 337 -18.67 1.82 -26.42
CA GLN A 337 -17.88 0.91 -27.23
C GLN A 337 -16.85 1.70 -28.03
N VAL A 338 -15.59 1.39 -27.85
CA VAL A 338 -14.46 2.02 -28.53
C VAL A 338 -13.79 1.08 -29.50
N GLU A 339 -13.12 1.61 -30.52
CA GLU A 339 -12.46 0.84 -31.58
C GLU A 339 -10.94 0.68 -31.33
N SER A 340 -10.37 1.48 -30.42
CA SER A 340 -8.93 1.50 -30.14
C SER A 340 -8.65 1.91 -28.69
N VAL A 341 -7.53 1.47 -28.15
CA VAL A 341 -6.98 1.95 -26.89
C VAL A 341 -6.46 3.39 -26.97
N ASP A 342 -6.35 3.97 -28.18
CA ASP A 342 -5.99 5.37 -28.42
C ASP A 342 -7.18 6.32 -28.26
N ASP A 343 -8.38 5.80 -27.95
CA ASP A 343 -9.54 6.62 -27.66
C ASP A 343 -9.32 7.49 -26.42
N SER A 344 -9.89 8.70 -26.41
CA SER A 344 -9.75 9.66 -25.30
C SER A 344 -10.14 9.09 -23.93
N LEU A 345 -11.00 8.08 -23.88
CA LEU A 345 -11.43 7.40 -22.66
C LEU A 345 -10.43 6.33 -22.16
N CYS A 346 -9.44 5.94 -23.00
CA CYS A 346 -8.48 4.88 -22.70
C CYS A 346 -7.04 5.38 -22.51
N THR A 347 -6.71 6.60 -22.97
CA THR A 347 -5.34 7.12 -22.99
C THR A 347 -4.87 7.71 -21.66
N GLN A 348 -5.76 7.92 -20.71
CA GLN A 348 -5.45 8.41 -19.36
C GLN A 348 -6.44 7.86 -18.34
N GLU A 349 -6.06 7.89 -17.07
CA GLU A 349 -6.97 7.53 -15.98
C GLU A 349 -8.19 8.47 -15.97
N SER A 350 -9.39 7.91 -16.16
CA SER A 350 -10.62 8.71 -16.21
C SER A 350 -10.99 9.31 -14.85
N PHE A 351 -10.86 8.54 -13.77
CA PHE A 351 -11.29 8.95 -12.43
C PHE A 351 -12.74 9.46 -12.42
N GLY A 352 -13.60 8.76 -13.16
CA GLY A 352 -14.99 9.10 -13.40
C GLY A 352 -15.81 7.89 -13.87
N PRO A 353 -17.14 8.04 -14.09
CA PRO A 353 -18.06 6.91 -14.28
C PRO A 353 -18.13 6.40 -15.75
N PHE A 354 -17.01 6.37 -16.45
CA PHE A 354 -16.96 5.87 -17.83
C PHE A 354 -16.51 4.41 -17.87
N ILE A 355 -17.15 3.63 -18.73
CA ILE A 355 -16.92 2.21 -18.96
C ILE A 355 -16.66 1.99 -20.45
N PRO A 356 -15.46 2.30 -20.96
CA PRO A 356 -15.10 1.98 -22.33
C PRO A 356 -14.92 0.48 -22.50
N ILE A 357 -15.54 -0.09 -23.53
CA ILE A 357 -15.46 -1.49 -23.91
C ILE A 357 -14.77 -1.58 -25.26
N LEU A 358 -13.65 -2.28 -25.31
CA LEU A 358 -12.93 -2.60 -26.53
C LEU A 358 -13.10 -4.10 -26.82
N PRO A 359 -13.76 -4.47 -27.94
CA PRO A 359 -13.82 -5.86 -28.41
C PRO A 359 -12.43 -6.37 -28.77
N VAL A 360 -12.10 -7.60 -28.36
CA VAL A 360 -10.84 -8.27 -28.71
C VAL A 360 -11.10 -9.63 -29.33
N ASP A 361 -10.22 -10.07 -30.23
CA ASP A 361 -10.36 -11.34 -30.93
C ASP A 361 -10.02 -12.56 -30.07
N ASN A 362 -9.07 -12.37 -29.14
CA ASN A 362 -8.59 -13.45 -28.29
C ASN A 362 -7.84 -12.90 -27.04
N LEU A 363 -7.51 -13.82 -26.13
CA LEU A 363 -6.86 -13.49 -24.88
C LEU A 363 -5.44 -12.92 -25.04
N ASP A 364 -4.68 -13.37 -26.04
CA ASP A 364 -3.31 -12.87 -26.27
C ASP A 364 -3.33 -11.41 -26.73
N GLU A 365 -4.27 -11.05 -27.59
CA GLU A 365 -4.49 -9.65 -27.96
C GLU A 365 -4.85 -8.79 -26.75
N ALA A 366 -5.79 -9.24 -25.91
CA ALA A 366 -6.17 -8.52 -24.70
C ALA A 366 -4.96 -8.27 -23.78
N ILE A 367 -4.14 -9.28 -23.56
CA ILE A 367 -2.93 -9.17 -22.74
C ILE A 367 -1.93 -8.17 -23.36
N ASN A 368 -1.72 -8.23 -24.69
CA ASN A 368 -0.80 -7.33 -25.38
C ASN A 368 -1.28 -5.89 -25.31
N LEU A 369 -2.57 -5.64 -25.53
CA LEU A 369 -3.16 -4.30 -25.40
C LEU A 369 -3.05 -3.77 -23.97
N ALA A 370 -3.37 -4.58 -22.96
CA ALA A 370 -3.25 -4.18 -21.56
C ALA A 370 -1.82 -3.78 -21.20
N ASN A 371 -0.82 -4.58 -21.60
CA ASN A 371 0.59 -4.27 -21.38
C ASN A 371 1.06 -3.04 -22.18
N GLY A 372 0.47 -2.80 -23.35
CA GLY A 372 0.79 -1.66 -24.22
C GLY A 372 0.25 -0.33 -23.69
N VAL A 373 -0.94 -0.32 -23.10
CA VAL A 373 -1.55 0.89 -22.51
C VAL A 373 -0.78 1.32 -21.27
N GLN A 374 -0.58 0.40 -20.32
CA GLN A 374 0.23 0.64 -19.14
C GLN A 374 0.78 -0.68 -18.59
N SER A 375 2.09 -0.81 -18.54
CA SER A 375 2.74 -2.06 -18.13
C SER A 375 2.63 -2.37 -16.64
N THR A 376 2.30 -1.38 -15.82
CA THR A 376 2.22 -1.50 -14.36
C THR A 376 1.07 -0.65 -13.79
N PRO A 377 -0.20 -0.95 -14.14
CA PRO A 377 -1.37 -0.30 -13.53
C PRO A 377 -1.47 -0.67 -12.03
N LEU A 378 -2.26 0.10 -11.28
CA LEU A 378 -2.49 -0.20 -9.86
C LEU A 378 -3.35 -1.45 -9.67
N GLY A 379 -4.38 -1.62 -10.51
CA GLY A 379 -5.32 -2.74 -10.47
C GLY A 379 -5.40 -3.50 -11.78
N LEU A 380 -5.71 -4.82 -11.69
CA LEU A 380 -5.99 -5.70 -12.83
C LEU A 380 -7.17 -6.60 -12.48
N TYR A 381 -8.11 -6.76 -13.40
CA TYR A 381 -9.38 -7.43 -13.20
C TYR A 381 -9.64 -8.51 -14.26
N PRO A 382 -9.06 -9.71 -14.10
CA PRO A 382 -9.33 -10.83 -15.00
C PRO A 382 -10.65 -11.50 -14.68
N PHE A 383 -11.50 -11.68 -15.71
CA PHE A 383 -12.73 -12.45 -15.67
C PHE A 383 -12.64 -13.65 -16.62
N GLY A 384 -12.78 -14.85 -16.10
CA GLY A 384 -12.67 -16.08 -16.86
C GLY A 384 -12.49 -17.32 -15.99
N ASN A 385 -12.16 -18.42 -16.62
CA ASN A 385 -11.85 -19.66 -15.94
C ASN A 385 -10.41 -19.63 -15.32
N LYS A 386 -10.06 -20.66 -14.55
CA LYS A 386 -8.75 -20.75 -13.86
C LYS A 386 -7.55 -20.69 -14.82
N ALA A 387 -7.66 -21.30 -16.00
CA ALA A 387 -6.57 -21.34 -16.97
C ALA A 387 -6.35 -19.96 -17.62
N ASP A 388 -7.44 -19.26 -17.97
CA ASP A 388 -7.37 -17.90 -18.51
C ASP A 388 -6.76 -16.94 -17.46
N VAL A 389 -7.25 -17.00 -16.22
CA VAL A 389 -6.73 -16.19 -15.13
C VAL A 389 -5.25 -16.44 -14.89
N ALA A 390 -4.81 -17.71 -14.85
CA ALA A 390 -3.40 -18.05 -14.68
C ALA A 390 -2.53 -17.45 -15.81
N LYS A 391 -2.97 -17.58 -17.07
CA LYS A 391 -2.27 -17.00 -18.23
C LYS A 391 -2.16 -15.48 -18.14
N ILE A 392 -3.23 -14.79 -17.72
CA ILE A 392 -3.21 -13.33 -17.52
C ILE A 392 -2.19 -12.96 -16.44
N LEU A 393 -2.22 -13.63 -15.28
CA LEU A 393 -1.32 -13.36 -14.17
C LEU A 393 0.16 -13.57 -14.54
N ASP A 394 0.46 -14.63 -15.28
CA ASP A 394 1.83 -14.95 -15.71
C ASP A 394 2.36 -13.98 -16.78
N SER A 395 1.46 -13.27 -17.47
CA SER A 395 1.80 -12.41 -18.63
C SER A 395 1.69 -10.91 -18.35
N THR A 396 1.26 -10.50 -17.15
CA THR A 396 1.03 -9.10 -16.79
C THR A 396 1.66 -8.74 -15.45
N ARG A 397 1.73 -7.46 -15.15
CA ARG A 397 2.14 -6.93 -13.83
C ARG A 397 1.17 -5.84 -13.40
N SER A 398 0.87 -5.77 -12.09
CA SER A 398 0.05 -4.71 -11.51
C SER A 398 0.35 -4.58 -10.01
N GLY A 399 -0.11 -3.51 -9.37
CA GLY A 399 -0.05 -3.38 -7.92
C GLY A 399 -0.85 -4.46 -7.21
N GLY A 400 -2.05 -4.76 -7.69
CA GLY A 400 -2.90 -5.84 -7.18
C GLY A 400 -3.83 -6.41 -8.24
N VAL A 401 -4.40 -7.58 -7.96
CA VAL A 401 -5.33 -8.28 -8.86
C VAL A 401 -6.57 -8.71 -8.10
N SER A 402 -7.75 -8.53 -8.71
CA SER A 402 -9.00 -9.10 -8.23
C SER A 402 -9.62 -9.97 -9.31
N CYS A 403 -9.55 -11.30 -9.13
CA CYS A 403 -10.01 -12.28 -10.11
C CYS A 403 -11.51 -12.47 -10.02
N ASN A 404 -12.20 -12.37 -11.15
CA ASN A 404 -13.65 -12.45 -11.25
C ASN A 404 -14.40 -11.48 -10.33
N ASP A 405 -13.77 -10.35 -9.96
CA ASP A 405 -14.36 -9.32 -9.12
C ASP A 405 -13.82 -7.92 -9.51
N ALA A 406 -14.43 -6.88 -8.94
CA ALA A 406 -14.05 -5.48 -9.16
C ALA A 406 -13.43 -4.80 -7.92
N ALA A 407 -13.33 -5.51 -6.80
CA ALA A 407 -12.80 -4.97 -5.55
C ALA A 407 -11.43 -5.57 -5.20
N LEU A 408 -10.43 -4.71 -4.93
CA LEU A 408 -9.08 -5.12 -4.51
C LEU A 408 -8.90 -5.13 -2.98
N HIS A 409 -9.94 -4.82 -2.21
CA HIS A 409 -9.76 -4.46 -0.81
C HIS A 409 -10.02 -5.61 0.14
N VAL A 410 -9.00 -6.44 0.35
CA VAL A 410 -8.93 -7.33 1.52
C VAL A 410 -8.09 -6.64 2.60
N PRO A 411 -8.66 -6.28 3.77
CA PRO A 411 -8.02 -5.40 4.75
C PRO A 411 -6.64 -5.83 5.24
N THR A 412 -6.35 -7.12 5.20
CA THR A 412 -5.09 -7.68 5.71
C THR A 412 -4.04 -7.96 4.64
N LEU A 413 -4.40 -7.85 3.35
CA LEU A 413 -3.44 -8.00 2.27
C LEU A 413 -2.68 -6.69 2.04
N PRO A 414 -1.38 -6.77 1.67
CA PRO A 414 -0.63 -5.60 1.24
C PRO A 414 -1.33 -4.91 0.07
N PHE A 415 -1.40 -3.59 0.12
CA PHE A 415 -1.92 -2.74 -0.93
C PHE A 415 -0.86 -1.73 -1.34
N GLY A 416 -0.60 -1.60 -2.62
CA GLY A 416 0.36 -0.64 -3.16
C GLY A 416 0.63 -0.85 -4.64
N GLY A 417 1.20 0.16 -5.26
CA GLY A 417 1.54 0.18 -6.67
C GLY A 417 2.91 -0.43 -6.99
N VAL A 418 3.18 -0.58 -8.26
CA VAL A 418 4.47 -0.99 -8.82
C VAL A 418 4.80 -0.16 -10.07
N GLY A 419 6.03 0.32 -10.21
CA GLY A 419 6.44 1.11 -11.37
C GLY A 419 5.66 2.41 -11.48
N GLU A 420 4.85 2.56 -12.55
CA GLU A 420 4.08 3.79 -12.81
C GLU A 420 2.93 4.03 -11.83
N SER A 421 2.41 2.98 -11.21
CA SER A 421 1.37 3.08 -10.18
C SER A 421 1.89 3.37 -8.78
N GLY A 422 3.22 3.46 -8.62
CA GLY A 422 3.84 3.86 -7.36
C GLY A 422 4.82 2.86 -6.79
N ASN A 423 5.05 2.96 -5.49
CA ASN A 423 5.95 2.09 -4.76
C ASN A 423 5.58 2.02 -3.27
N GLY A 424 6.04 0.98 -2.62
CA GLY A 424 5.68 0.68 -1.24
C GLY A 424 4.40 -0.15 -1.15
N ALA A 425 4.02 -0.47 0.06
CA ALA A 425 2.75 -1.12 0.35
C ALA A 425 2.33 -0.84 1.78
N TYR A 426 1.04 -0.74 2.00
CA TYR A 426 0.44 -0.61 3.32
C TYR A 426 -0.77 -1.55 3.45
N ARG A 427 -1.55 -1.49 4.49
CA ARG A 427 -2.62 -2.41 4.90
C ARG A 427 -2.14 -3.64 5.65
N GLY A 428 -2.95 -4.07 6.61
CA GLY A 428 -2.58 -5.15 7.49
C GLY A 428 -1.23 -4.91 8.18
N ARG A 429 -0.38 -5.92 8.21
CA ARG A 429 0.97 -5.79 8.79
C ARG A 429 1.86 -4.82 8.01
N SER A 430 1.67 -4.69 6.71
CA SER A 430 2.46 -3.77 5.88
C SER A 430 2.28 -2.31 6.30
N SER A 431 1.12 -1.94 6.89
CA SER A 431 0.92 -0.61 7.49
C SER A 431 1.92 -0.29 8.60
N PHE A 432 2.38 -1.29 9.34
CA PHE A 432 3.45 -1.13 10.33
C PHE A 432 4.84 -1.21 9.69
N ASP A 433 5.06 -2.23 8.85
CA ASP A 433 6.39 -2.53 8.30
C ASP A 433 6.92 -1.40 7.39
N VAL A 434 6.03 -0.66 6.70
CA VAL A 434 6.41 0.47 5.82
C VAL A 434 7.03 1.65 6.59
N TRP A 435 6.79 1.74 7.89
CA TRP A 435 7.20 2.84 8.75
C TRP A 435 8.34 2.52 9.71
N VAL A 436 8.98 1.35 9.57
CA VAL A 436 10.10 0.93 10.42
C VAL A 436 11.37 0.69 9.61
N HIS A 437 12.51 0.97 10.22
CA HIS A 437 13.80 0.47 9.78
C HIS A 437 14.07 -0.90 10.40
N ARG A 438 14.35 -1.89 9.55
CA ARG A 438 14.69 -3.25 9.97
C ARG A 438 16.19 -3.32 10.24
N ARG A 439 16.60 -3.02 11.48
CA ARG A 439 18.00 -2.94 11.90
C ARG A 439 18.53 -4.31 12.30
N PRO A 440 19.51 -4.87 11.57
CA PRO A 440 20.16 -6.11 11.98
C PRO A 440 21.03 -5.87 13.22
N ILE A 441 20.97 -6.80 14.16
CA ILE A 441 21.76 -6.76 15.40
C ILE A 441 22.42 -8.11 15.57
N THR A 442 23.70 -8.11 15.89
CA THR A 442 24.46 -9.26 16.36
C THR A 442 25.15 -8.94 17.68
N SER A 443 25.34 -9.93 18.53
CA SER A 443 26.06 -9.81 19.79
C SER A 443 27.04 -10.96 19.92
N SER A 444 28.33 -10.68 19.90
CA SER A 444 29.39 -11.67 20.03
C SER A 444 29.85 -11.71 21.50
N PRO A 445 29.51 -12.76 22.27
CA PRO A 445 30.00 -12.91 23.63
C PRO A 445 31.52 -13.13 23.65
N GLY A 446 32.20 -12.63 24.69
CA GLY A 446 33.69 -12.64 24.78
C GLY A 446 34.33 -14.02 24.70
N TRP A 447 33.62 -15.08 25.10
CA TRP A 447 34.12 -16.46 25.00
C TRP A 447 34.30 -16.92 23.53
N LEU A 448 33.59 -16.31 22.57
CA LEU A 448 33.81 -16.59 21.14
C LEU A 448 35.16 -16.09 20.63
N GLU A 449 35.89 -15.29 21.39
CA GLU A 449 37.17 -14.72 20.97
C GLU A 449 38.19 -15.80 20.59
N ALA A 450 38.22 -16.91 21.32
CA ALA A 450 39.09 -18.05 21.01
C ALA A 450 38.87 -18.60 19.59
N ILE A 451 37.61 -18.59 19.10
CA ILE A 451 37.23 -19.06 17.76
C ILE A 451 37.41 -17.92 16.74
N LEU A 452 37.00 -16.71 17.11
CA LEU A 452 37.04 -15.53 16.24
C LEU A 452 38.45 -15.00 16.02
N SER A 453 39.44 -15.38 16.82
CA SER A 453 40.85 -14.98 16.70
C SER A 453 41.47 -15.35 15.34
N ILE A 454 40.90 -16.34 14.63
CA ILE A 454 41.32 -16.71 13.29
C ILE A 454 41.21 -15.54 12.27
N ARG A 455 40.35 -14.58 12.51
CA ARG A 455 40.10 -13.39 11.64
C ARG A 455 41.15 -12.28 11.80
N TYR A 456 42.03 -12.37 12.81
CA TYR A 456 43.02 -11.33 13.06
C TYR A 456 44.35 -11.61 12.41
N PRO A 457 45.16 -10.59 12.03
CA PRO A 457 46.53 -10.81 11.57
C PRO A 457 47.39 -11.41 12.71
N PRO A 458 48.49 -12.09 12.35
CA PRO A 458 48.94 -12.43 10.99
C PRO A 458 48.07 -13.52 10.34
N TYR A 459 47.83 -13.37 9.02
CA TYR A 459 46.92 -14.26 8.28
C TYR A 459 47.57 -15.55 7.74
N ALA A 460 48.90 -15.67 7.85
CA ALA A 460 49.62 -16.83 7.38
C ALA A 460 49.05 -18.14 7.95
N GLY A 461 48.69 -19.07 7.06
CA GLY A 461 48.13 -20.37 7.42
C GLY A 461 46.66 -20.35 7.93
N LYS A 462 46.04 -19.19 8.04
CA LYS A 462 44.67 -19.07 8.56
C LYS A 462 43.59 -19.19 7.49
N LEU A 463 43.89 -18.81 6.22
CA LEU A 463 42.90 -18.77 5.15
C LEU A 463 42.22 -20.12 4.89
N SER A 464 43.01 -21.20 4.86
CA SER A 464 42.50 -22.56 4.62
C SER A 464 41.56 -23.00 5.75
N LYS A 465 41.91 -22.70 6.99
CA LYS A 465 41.08 -23.00 8.17
C LYS A 465 39.78 -22.19 8.17
N PHE A 466 39.87 -20.89 7.83
CA PHE A 466 38.70 -20.00 7.72
C PHE A 466 37.77 -20.51 6.60
N LYS A 467 38.29 -20.79 5.41
CA LYS A 467 37.48 -21.34 4.32
C LYS A 467 36.84 -22.68 4.65
N ALA A 468 37.54 -23.58 5.36
CA ALA A 468 36.96 -24.85 5.80
C ALA A 468 35.75 -24.67 6.75
N ALA A 469 35.81 -23.65 7.62
CA ALA A 469 34.75 -23.39 8.57
C ALA A 469 33.57 -22.60 7.99
N SER A 470 33.80 -21.71 7.03
CA SER A 470 32.80 -20.74 6.53
C SER A 470 32.26 -21.02 5.12
N ALA A 471 33.00 -21.79 4.28
CA ALA A 471 32.58 -22.00 2.90
C ALA A 471 31.37 -22.93 2.80
N LEU A 472 30.34 -22.49 2.08
CA LEU A 472 29.24 -23.34 1.63
C LEU A 472 29.67 -24.08 0.37
N ALA A 473 29.31 -25.36 0.25
CA ALA A 473 29.49 -26.10 -0.99
C ALA A 473 28.36 -25.76 -1.97
N PRO A 474 28.68 -25.54 -3.25
CA PRO A 474 27.64 -25.38 -4.26
C PRO A 474 26.87 -26.71 -4.43
N ASP A 475 25.55 -26.62 -4.52
CA ASP A 475 24.65 -27.72 -4.87
C ASP A 475 24.37 -27.81 -6.37
N PHE A 476 25.29 -27.23 -7.18
CA PHE A 476 25.24 -27.21 -8.64
C PHE A 476 26.63 -27.45 -9.23
N ASP A 477 26.66 -27.98 -10.44
CA ASP A 477 27.89 -28.20 -11.20
C ASP A 477 28.32 -26.94 -11.99
N ARG A 478 29.44 -27.06 -12.74
CA ARG A 478 29.98 -25.97 -13.57
C ARG A 478 29.05 -25.54 -14.72
N ASN A 479 28.08 -26.38 -15.08
CA ASN A 479 27.10 -26.12 -16.14
C ASN A 479 25.79 -25.56 -15.55
N GLY A 480 25.77 -25.25 -14.27
CA GLY A 480 24.57 -24.76 -13.57
C GLY A 480 23.50 -25.83 -13.25
N LYS A 481 23.82 -27.10 -13.51
CA LYS A 481 22.90 -28.20 -13.24
C LYS A 481 22.94 -28.57 -11.75
N LYS A 482 21.78 -28.65 -11.13
CA LYS A 482 21.64 -29.04 -9.71
C LYS A 482 22.25 -30.43 -9.46
N VAL A 483 23.13 -30.51 -8.47
CA VAL A 483 23.71 -31.74 -7.97
C VAL A 483 23.09 -32.07 -6.63
N THR A 484 22.21 -33.07 -6.59
CA THR A 484 21.67 -33.60 -5.34
C THR A 484 22.76 -34.33 -4.58
N LEU A 485 23.31 -33.67 -3.57
CA LEU A 485 24.16 -34.35 -2.59
C LEU A 485 23.22 -35.28 -1.78
N GLY A 486 23.47 -36.60 -1.85
CA GLY A 486 22.73 -37.55 -1.03
C GLY A 486 22.80 -37.14 0.45
N TRP A 487 21.72 -37.37 1.21
CA TRP A 487 21.59 -36.99 2.63
C TRP A 487 22.80 -37.46 3.48
N LEU A 488 23.39 -38.60 3.16
CA LEU A 488 24.59 -39.13 3.81
C LEU A 488 25.81 -38.23 3.64
N ARG A 489 26.01 -37.66 2.43
CA ARG A 489 27.10 -36.74 2.15
C ARG A 489 26.87 -35.37 2.79
N TYR A 490 25.65 -34.92 2.83
CA TYR A 490 25.27 -33.71 3.58
C TYR A 490 25.57 -33.86 5.07
N PHE A 491 25.24 -35.01 5.66
CA PHE A 491 25.50 -35.30 7.07
C PHE A 491 27.00 -35.41 7.38
N LEU A 492 27.77 -36.10 6.54
CA LEU A 492 29.23 -36.24 6.69
C LEU A 492 30.00 -34.93 6.46
N THR A 493 29.46 -34.05 5.64
CA THR A 493 30.15 -32.78 5.32
C THR A 493 29.53 -31.59 6.07
N LEU A 494 28.42 -31.78 6.78
CA LEU A 494 27.62 -30.70 7.40
C LEU A 494 27.36 -29.51 6.44
N GLY A 495 27.08 -29.85 5.17
CA GLY A 495 26.90 -28.86 4.11
C GLY A 495 28.19 -28.24 3.56
N GLY A 496 29.36 -28.71 3.97
CA GLY A 496 30.65 -28.33 3.42
C GLY A 496 31.03 -29.17 2.19
N GLY A 497 31.87 -28.64 1.29
CA GLY A 497 32.25 -29.31 0.05
C GLY A 497 33.16 -30.53 0.20
N SER A 498 33.66 -30.83 1.41
CA SER A 498 34.56 -31.95 1.67
C SER A 498 34.45 -32.46 3.10
N ALA A 499 34.90 -33.69 3.34
CA ALA A 499 34.95 -34.29 4.70
C ALA A 499 35.83 -33.44 5.66
N LYS A 500 36.90 -32.80 5.18
CA LYS A 500 37.73 -31.88 5.97
C LYS A 500 36.94 -30.63 6.39
N SER A 501 36.08 -30.13 5.53
CA SER A 501 35.18 -29.02 5.82
C SER A 501 34.09 -29.42 6.85
N GLY A 502 33.55 -30.63 6.76
CA GLY A 502 32.61 -31.19 7.71
C GLY A 502 33.23 -31.38 9.10
N ALA A 503 34.47 -31.92 9.15
CA ALA A 503 35.22 -32.08 10.39
C ALA A 503 35.55 -30.72 11.05
N GLY A 504 35.90 -29.70 10.26
CA GLY A 504 36.10 -28.32 10.76
C GLY A 504 34.85 -27.73 11.36
N ARG A 505 33.70 -27.92 10.74
CA ARG A 505 32.38 -27.46 11.26
C ARG A 505 31.98 -28.24 12.52
N ALA A 506 32.18 -29.55 12.55
CA ALA A 506 31.93 -30.37 13.70
C ALA A 506 32.82 -29.97 14.90
N ALA A 507 34.10 -29.67 14.66
CA ALA A 507 35.03 -29.18 15.67
C ALA A 507 34.62 -27.83 16.27
N VAL A 508 34.13 -26.92 15.43
CA VAL A 508 33.59 -25.63 15.89
C VAL A 508 32.34 -25.84 16.75
N VAL A 509 31.41 -26.69 16.32
CA VAL A 509 30.20 -27.01 17.09
C VAL A 509 30.55 -27.70 18.42
N ALA A 510 31.48 -28.64 18.41
CA ALA A 510 31.95 -29.33 19.63
C ALA A 510 32.68 -28.40 20.59
N ALA A 511 33.53 -27.50 20.10
CA ALA A 511 34.18 -26.50 20.94
C ALA A 511 33.18 -25.54 21.59
N ILE A 512 32.14 -25.16 20.85
CA ILE A 512 31.07 -24.32 21.37
C ILE A 512 30.25 -25.07 22.44
N ALA A 513 29.86 -26.34 22.17
CA ALA A 513 29.13 -27.15 23.13
C ALA A 513 29.91 -27.37 24.44
N TYR A 514 31.21 -27.62 24.32
CA TYR A 514 32.11 -27.77 25.48
C TYR A 514 32.18 -26.46 26.31
N PHE A 515 32.32 -25.32 25.66
CA PHE A 515 32.34 -24.03 26.35
C PHE A 515 31.00 -23.71 27.05
N VAL A 516 29.90 -24.02 26.43
CA VAL A 516 28.55 -23.84 27.02
C VAL A 516 28.39 -24.72 28.25
N LEU A 517 28.84 -25.96 28.20
CA LEU A 517 28.82 -26.87 29.34
C LEU A 517 29.68 -26.33 30.50
N GLN A 518 30.89 -25.86 30.23
CA GLN A 518 31.75 -25.26 31.28
C GLN A 518 31.13 -24.01 31.90
N VAL A 519 30.43 -23.17 31.14
CA VAL A 519 29.74 -21.99 31.68
C VAL A 519 28.55 -22.40 32.54
N LEU A 520 27.81 -23.45 32.15
CA LEU A 520 26.70 -23.98 32.93
C LEU A 520 27.22 -24.61 34.27
N GLU A 521 28.28 -25.41 34.22
CA GLU A 521 28.91 -25.99 35.41
C GLU A 521 29.43 -24.92 36.39
N ARG A 522 30.04 -23.84 35.88
CA ARG A 522 30.48 -22.70 36.72
C ARG A 522 29.32 -21.90 37.32
N ARG A 523 28.13 -21.93 36.73
CA ARG A 523 26.91 -21.31 37.29
C ARG A 523 26.28 -22.18 38.36
N THR A 524 26.28 -23.48 38.17
CA THR A 524 25.74 -24.46 39.18
C THR A 524 26.65 -24.63 40.40
N SER A 525 27.97 -24.36 40.26
CA SER A 525 28.91 -24.40 41.39
C SER A 525 28.94 -23.10 42.22
N LYS A 526 28.16 -22.07 41.85
CA LYS A 526 28.02 -20.79 42.58
C LYS A 526 26.63 -20.60 43.19
N LEU A 527 25.75 -21.58 43.08
CA LEU A 527 24.50 -21.78 43.84
C LEU A 527 24.73 -22.82 44.92
#